data_594bdfdf564547255d4f4168c137dd81
#
_entry.id   594bdfdf564547255d4f4168c137dd81
#
_cell.length_a   1.000
_cell.length_b   1.000
_cell.length_c   1.000
_cell.angle_alpha   90.00
_cell.angle_beta   90.00
_cell.angle_gamma   90.00
#
_symmetry.space_group_name_H-M   'P 1'
#
loop_
_entity.id
_entity.type
_entity.pdbx_description
1 polymer ?
#
loop_
_entity_poly.entity_id
_entity_poly.type
_entity_poly.pdbx_seq_one_letter_code
_entity_poly.pdbx_strand_id
1 'polypeptide(L)'
;MVEINNLTKRYGNITAVNNLSFTVSKNEILGFLGPNGAGKTTTMNMITGCLPPTSGTIIVNGFDISKNPMEAKKSIGYLPEIPPLYTDMKVYEYLKFVAGLKSVPRSQRNEQIRDAMDRLKISDVSKRLIKNLSKGYKQRVGFAQALLGNPEILILDEPTVGLDPNQILEVRKLI
;
A
#
# COMPACT_ATOMS: atom_id res chain seq x y z
N MET A 1 14.43 -3.18 -2.13
CA MET A 1 14.64 -4.57 -1.65
C MET A 1 13.95 -4.76 -0.31
N VAL A 2 13.28 -5.91 -0.12
CA VAL A 2 12.67 -6.31 1.17
C VAL A 2 13.26 -7.64 1.59
N GLU A 3 13.72 -7.71 2.84
CA GLU A 3 14.27 -8.95 3.42
C GLU A 3 13.50 -9.29 4.69
N ILE A 4 13.03 -10.51 4.76
CA ILE A 4 12.26 -11.02 5.89
C ILE A 4 12.98 -12.26 6.42
N ASN A 5 13.31 -12.23 7.71
CA ASN A 5 14.07 -13.28 8.36
C ASN A 5 13.33 -13.81 9.59
N ASN A 6 12.98 -15.10 9.56
CA ASN A 6 12.36 -15.86 10.66
C ASN A 6 11.13 -15.16 11.27
N LEU A 7 10.32 -14.49 10.42
CA LEU A 7 9.20 -13.66 10.83
C LEU A 7 8.11 -14.52 11.46
N THR A 8 7.71 -14.19 12.68
CA THR A 8 6.65 -14.86 13.40
C THR A 8 5.68 -13.87 14.02
N LYS A 9 4.38 -14.15 13.91
CA LYS A 9 3.33 -13.40 14.59
C LYS A 9 2.40 -14.33 15.35
N ARG A 10 2.27 -14.09 16.63
CA ARG A 10 1.35 -14.80 17.53
C ARG A 10 0.33 -13.84 18.13
N TYR A 11 -0.90 -14.33 18.26
CA TYR A 11 -2.01 -13.69 18.97
C TYR A 11 -2.49 -14.66 20.04
N GLY A 12 -2.00 -14.49 21.28
CA GLY A 12 -2.21 -15.47 22.33
C GLY A 12 -1.70 -16.85 21.89
N ASN A 13 -2.60 -17.83 21.82
CA ASN A 13 -2.27 -19.22 21.41
C ASN A 13 -2.30 -19.45 19.90
N ILE A 14 -2.73 -18.46 19.10
CA ILE A 14 -2.82 -18.59 17.64
C ILE A 14 -1.55 -18.06 17.00
N THR A 15 -0.87 -18.89 16.20
CA THR A 15 0.27 -18.46 15.39
C THR A 15 -0.24 -18.13 13.98
N ALA A 16 -0.35 -16.84 13.66
CA ALA A 16 -0.84 -16.35 12.37
C ALA A 16 0.25 -16.39 11.27
N VAL A 17 1.51 -16.18 11.64
CA VAL A 17 2.69 -16.31 10.77
C VAL A 17 3.75 -17.06 11.55
N ASN A 18 4.34 -18.08 10.95
CA ASN A 18 5.31 -18.95 11.61
C ASN A 18 6.61 -19.06 10.83
N ASN A 19 7.69 -18.50 11.37
CA ASN A 19 9.07 -18.62 10.87
C ASN A 19 9.21 -18.35 9.36
N LEU A 20 8.55 -17.31 8.85
CA LEU A 20 8.56 -16.95 7.43
C LEU A 20 9.86 -16.22 7.08
N SER A 21 10.54 -16.67 6.02
CA SER A 21 11.75 -16.02 5.49
C SER A 21 11.69 -15.95 3.97
N PHE A 22 11.90 -14.77 3.40
CA PHE A 22 12.07 -14.56 1.97
C PHE A 22 12.68 -13.20 1.69
N THR A 23 13.14 -13.00 0.46
CA THR A 23 13.67 -11.73 -0.02
C THR A 23 12.97 -11.34 -1.31
N VAL A 24 12.68 -10.05 -1.48
CA VAL A 24 12.18 -9.46 -2.72
C VAL A 24 13.22 -8.48 -3.22
N SER A 25 13.78 -8.77 -4.39
CA SER A 25 14.82 -7.97 -5.02
C SER A 25 14.25 -6.72 -5.70
N LYS A 26 15.13 -5.82 -6.14
CA LYS A 26 14.71 -4.66 -6.94
C LYS A 26 14.17 -5.14 -8.29
N ASN A 27 13.06 -4.54 -8.74
CA ASN A 27 12.35 -4.89 -9.98
C ASN A 27 11.76 -6.32 -10.01
N GLU A 28 11.56 -6.92 -8.84
CA GLU A 28 10.90 -8.21 -8.69
C GLU A 28 9.44 -8.01 -8.29
N ILE A 29 8.55 -8.84 -8.85
CA ILE A 29 7.14 -8.93 -8.46
C ILE A 29 6.95 -10.25 -7.74
N LEU A 30 6.63 -10.19 -6.44
CA LEU A 30 6.33 -11.37 -5.62
C LEU A 30 4.81 -11.50 -5.43
N GLY A 31 4.25 -12.62 -5.89
CA GLY A 31 2.86 -12.98 -5.61
C GLY A 31 2.74 -13.74 -4.29
N PHE A 32 1.98 -13.17 -3.35
CA PHE A 32 1.72 -13.80 -2.06
C PHE A 32 0.40 -14.59 -2.11
N LEU A 33 0.49 -15.90 -2.31
CA LEU A 33 -0.67 -16.78 -2.52
C LEU A 33 -0.94 -17.63 -1.28
N GLY A 34 -2.21 -17.96 -1.06
CA GLY A 34 -2.64 -18.83 0.04
C GLY A 34 -4.13 -18.66 0.35
N PRO A 35 -4.73 -19.61 1.08
CA PRO A 35 -6.14 -19.54 1.49
C PRO A 35 -6.40 -18.38 2.45
N ASN A 36 -7.67 -18.09 2.70
CA ASN A 36 -8.04 -17.12 3.72
C ASN A 36 -7.57 -17.62 5.10
N GLY A 37 -7.05 -16.69 5.91
CA GLY A 37 -6.46 -17.04 7.20
C GLY A 37 -5.00 -17.52 7.15
N ALA A 38 -4.37 -17.63 5.97
CA ALA A 38 -2.96 -18.06 5.86
C ALA A 38 -1.93 -17.01 6.32
N GLY A 39 -2.35 -15.86 6.87
CA GLY A 39 -1.46 -14.85 7.39
C GLY A 39 -0.98 -13.82 6.34
N LYS A 40 -1.54 -13.78 5.12
CA LYS A 40 -1.14 -12.85 4.05
C LYS A 40 -1.21 -11.39 4.50
N THR A 41 -2.39 -10.91 4.86
CA THR A 41 -2.62 -9.53 5.33
C THR A 41 -1.81 -9.23 6.61
N THR A 42 -1.68 -10.22 7.52
CA THR A 42 -0.84 -10.09 8.72
C THR A 42 0.62 -9.84 8.35
N THR A 43 1.14 -10.58 7.37
CA THR A 43 2.52 -10.39 6.88
C THR A 43 2.69 -9.02 6.23
N MET A 44 1.77 -8.61 5.36
CA MET A 44 1.81 -7.28 4.73
C MET A 44 1.75 -6.16 5.77
N ASN A 45 0.89 -6.28 6.79
CA ASN A 45 0.83 -5.33 7.89
C ASN A 45 2.12 -5.25 8.72
N MET A 46 2.85 -6.34 8.85
CA MET A 46 4.17 -6.32 9.50
C MET A 46 5.22 -5.65 8.61
N ILE A 47 5.24 -5.94 7.31
CA ILE A 47 6.18 -5.31 6.34
C ILE A 47 5.94 -3.80 6.25
N THR A 48 4.69 -3.35 6.33
CA THR A 48 4.35 -1.91 6.30
C THR A 48 4.55 -1.21 7.64
N GLY A 49 4.90 -1.97 8.69
CA GLY A 49 5.06 -1.45 10.04
C GLY A 49 3.75 -0.98 10.68
N CYS A 50 2.61 -1.46 10.19
CA CYS A 50 1.31 -1.28 10.83
C CYS A 50 1.11 -2.21 12.03
N LEU A 51 1.86 -3.32 12.06
CA LEU A 51 1.81 -4.34 13.10
C LEU A 51 3.24 -4.78 13.48
N PRO A 52 3.63 -4.76 14.76
CA PRO A 52 4.92 -5.30 15.16
C PRO A 52 4.93 -6.83 15.09
N PRO A 53 6.02 -7.47 14.65
CA PRO A 53 6.20 -8.91 14.73
C PRO A 53 6.35 -9.37 16.18
N THR A 54 6.08 -10.65 16.45
CA THR A 54 6.40 -11.29 17.73
C THR A 54 7.90 -11.62 17.81
N SER A 55 8.48 -12.09 16.68
CA SER A 55 9.91 -12.32 16.51
C SER A 55 10.28 -12.27 15.04
N GLY A 56 11.58 -12.26 14.75
CA GLY A 56 12.14 -12.10 13.42
C GLY A 56 12.40 -10.64 13.06
N THR A 57 12.92 -10.40 11.86
CA THR A 57 13.32 -9.08 11.39
C THR A 57 12.77 -8.80 10.00
N ILE A 58 12.48 -7.53 9.72
CA ILE A 58 12.05 -7.03 8.41
C ILE A 58 12.95 -5.86 8.06
N ILE A 59 13.68 -5.99 6.96
CA ILE A 59 14.54 -4.94 6.42
C ILE A 59 13.92 -4.42 5.12
N VAL A 60 13.71 -3.12 5.04
CA VAL A 60 13.16 -2.43 3.87
C VAL A 60 14.18 -1.40 3.39
N ASN A 61 14.72 -1.58 2.19
CA ASN A 61 15.78 -0.74 1.63
C ASN A 61 16.95 -0.52 2.59
N GLY A 62 17.37 -1.57 3.32
CA GLY A 62 18.47 -1.51 4.30
C GLY A 62 18.06 -1.00 5.68
N PHE A 63 16.82 -0.58 5.89
CA PHE A 63 16.32 -0.09 7.18
C PHE A 63 15.47 -1.16 7.88
N ASP A 64 15.83 -1.47 9.12
CA ASP A 64 15.00 -2.31 9.99
C ASP A 64 13.71 -1.56 10.36
N ILE A 65 12.57 -2.13 10.00
CA ILE A 65 11.25 -1.50 10.20
C ILE A 65 10.94 -1.24 11.68
N SER A 66 11.53 -2.01 12.58
CA SER A 66 11.32 -1.86 14.03
C SER A 66 12.23 -0.80 14.64
N LYS A 67 13.42 -0.58 14.08
CA LYS A 67 14.41 0.39 14.58
C LYS A 67 14.35 1.73 13.87
N ASN A 68 14.09 1.70 12.55
CA ASN A 68 14.08 2.87 11.68
C ASN A 68 12.74 2.98 10.91
N PRO A 69 11.60 3.03 11.60
CA PRO A 69 10.27 2.90 10.96
C PRO A 69 9.98 4.03 9.96
N MET A 70 10.46 5.25 10.21
CA MET A 70 10.19 6.39 9.33
C MET A 70 10.94 6.27 8.01
N GLU A 71 12.20 5.84 8.04
CA GLU A 71 13.05 5.64 6.86
C GLU A 71 12.52 4.48 6.02
N ALA A 72 12.20 3.35 6.65
CA ALA A 72 11.63 2.19 5.99
C ALA A 72 10.28 2.53 5.31
N LYS A 73 9.37 3.20 6.03
CA LYS A 73 8.03 3.56 5.51
C LYS A 73 8.05 4.57 4.36
N LYS A 74 9.05 5.44 4.27
CA LYS A 74 9.20 6.37 3.14
C LYS A 74 9.31 5.64 1.80
N SER A 75 9.93 4.46 1.80
CA SER A 75 10.11 3.64 0.60
C SER A 75 8.87 2.81 0.22
N ILE A 76 7.84 2.80 1.06
CA ILE A 76 6.67 1.92 0.89
C ILE A 76 5.44 2.70 0.43
N GLY A 77 4.82 2.24 -0.65
CA GLY A 77 3.43 2.50 -0.99
C GLY A 77 2.56 1.31 -0.58
N TYR A 78 1.50 1.56 0.19
CA TYR A 78 0.63 0.48 0.66
C TYR A 78 -0.82 0.72 0.27
N LEU A 79 -1.42 -0.28 -0.36
CA LEU A 79 -2.85 -0.37 -0.61
C LEU A 79 -3.40 -1.57 0.17
N PRO A 80 -4.09 -1.38 1.29
CA PRO A 80 -4.81 -2.45 1.96
C PRO A 80 -6.07 -2.84 1.19
N GLU A 81 -6.63 -4.02 1.46
CA GLU A 81 -7.88 -4.52 0.87
C GLU A 81 -9.02 -3.48 0.92
N ILE A 82 -9.17 -2.80 2.05
CA ILE A 82 -10.10 -1.69 2.23
C ILE A 82 -9.28 -0.42 2.48
N PRO A 83 -9.16 0.49 1.48
CA PRO A 83 -8.40 1.72 1.67
C PRO A 83 -9.02 2.63 2.73
N PRO A 84 -8.24 3.12 3.71
CA PRO A 84 -8.71 4.00 4.77
C PRO A 84 -8.88 5.44 4.27
N LEU A 85 -9.93 5.69 3.49
CA LEU A 85 -10.19 6.98 2.86
C LEU A 85 -10.99 7.92 3.78
N TYR A 86 -10.64 9.20 3.77
CA TYR A 86 -11.43 10.25 4.43
C TYR A 86 -12.61 10.63 3.53
N THR A 87 -13.74 9.98 3.77
CA THR A 87 -14.91 9.98 2.87
C THR A 87 -15.58 11.33 2.70
N ASP A 88 -15.40 12.25 3.64
CA ASP A 88 -15.94 13.63 3.60
C ASP A 88 -15.01 14.63 2.90
N MET A 89 -13.84 14.19 2.45
CA MET A 89 -12.94 14.97 1.61
C MET A 89 -13.24 14.76 0.11
N LYS A 90 -12.91 15.75 -0.71
CA LYS A 90 -12.84 15.57 -2.17
C LYS A 90 -11.56 14.80 -2.52
N VAL A 91 -11.60 14.08 -3.65
CA VAL A 91 -10.46 13.25 -4.11
C VAL A 91 -9.15 14.02 -4.13
N TYR A 92 -9.12 15.20 -4.79
CA TYR A 92 -7.91 16.01 -4.88
C TYR A 92 -7.43 16.52 -3.51
N GLU A 93 -8.35 16.97 -2.66
CA GLU A 93 -8.03 17.45 -1.31
C GLU A 93 -7.42 16.33 -0.46
N TYR A 94 -7.99 15.14 -0.53
CA TYR A 94 -7.48 13.95 0.15
C TYR A 94 -6.07 13.58 -0.32
N LEU A 95 -5.85 13.50 -1.63
CA LEU A 95 -4.52 13.19 -2.18
C LEU A 95 -3.49 14.26 -1.81
N LYS A 96 -3.89 15.54 -1.78
CA LYS A 96 -3.02 16.65 -1.32
C LYS A 96 -2.66 16.51 0.16
N PHE A 97 -3.60 16.11 0.98
CA PHE A 97 -3.37 15.82 2.40
C PHE A 97 -2.39 14.66 2.56
N VAL A 98 -2.60 13.55 1.86
CA VAL A 98 -1.70 12.38 1.89
C VAL A 98 -0.30 12.71 1.39
N ALA A 99 -0.17 13.49 0.30
CA ALA A 99 1.14 13.95 -0.19
C ALA A 99 1.87 14.77 0.89
N GLY A 100 1.12 15.54 1.71
CA GLY A 100 1.66 16.24 2.87
C GLY A 100 2.19 15.29 3.95
N LEU A 101 1.42 14.27 4.31
CA LEU A 101 1.82 13.26 5.30
C LEU A 101 3.06 12.47 4.86
N LYS A 102 3.14 12.14 3.56
CA LYS A 102 4.31 11.46 2.97
C LYS A 102 5.52 12.40 2.76
N SER A 103 5.46 13.63 3.26
CA SER A 103 6.54 14.62 3.17
C SER A 103 6.95 14.94 1.72
N VAL A 104 6.04 14.79 0.75
CA VAL A 104 6.29 15.22 -0.64
C VAL A 104 6.58 16.72 -0.66
N PRO A 105 7.66 17.19 -1.30
CA PRO A 105 7.98 18.62 -1.41
C PRO A 105 6.82 19.41 -2.01
N ARG A 106 6.52 20.59 -1.46
CA ARG A 106 5.37 21.41 -1.89
C ARG A 106 5.37 21.71 -3.38
N SER A 107 6.56 21.91 -3.97
CA SER A 107 6.73 22.15 -5.41
C SER A 107 6.33 20.98 -6.29
N GLN A 108 6.44 19.73 -5.80
CA GLN A 108 6.17 18.50 -6.55
C GLN A 108 4.77 17.93 -6.32
N ARG A 109 4.07 18.37 -5.26
CA ARG A 109 2.78 17.76 -4.85
C ARG A 109 1.73 17.79 -5.96
N ASN A 110 1.55 18.94 -6.60
CA ASN A 110 0.52 19.08 -7.62
C ASN A 110 0.80 18.22 -8.85
N GLU A 111 2.06 18.07 -9.22
CA GLU A 111 2.49 17.22 -10.33
C GLU A 111 2.26 15.74 -10.00
N GLN A 112 2.77 15.26 -8.86
CA GLN A 112 2.60 13.86 -8.46
C GLN A 112 1.13 13.47 -8.27
N ILE A 113 0.30 14.38 -7.74
CA ILE A 113 -1.14 14.13 -7.60
C ILE A 113 -1.79 13.99 -8.97
N ARG A 114 -1.50 14.88 -9.92
CA ARG A 114 -2.06 14.79 -11.28
C ARG A 114 -1.62 13.50 -11.97
N ASP A 115 -0.32 13.20 -11.95
CA ASP A 115 0.22 11.96 -12.52
C ASP A 115 -0.47 10.71 -11.95
N ALA A 116 -0.59 10.61 -10.62
CA ALA A 116 -1.28 9.50 -9.97
C ALA A 116 -2.76 9.42 -10.37
N MET A 117 -3.45 10.57 -10.47
CA MET A 117 -4.86 10.62 -10.88
C MET A 117 -5.06 10.21 -12.35
N ASP A 118 -4.18 10.65 -13.24
CA ASP A 118 -4.25 10.33 -14.68
C ASP A 118 -3.96 8.86 -14.94
N ARG A 119 -2.91 8.30 -14.31
CA ARG A 119 -2.60 6.86 -14.39
C ARG A 119 -3.76 5.97 -13.94
N LEU A 120 -4.49 6.40 -12.92
CA LEU A 120 -5.61 5.64 -12.35
C LEU A 120 -6.96 6.04 -12.93
N LYS A 121 -7.00 6.96 -13.91
CA LYS A 121 -8.21 7.43 -14.58
C LYS A 121 -9.28 7.90 -13.58
N ILE A 122 -8.89 8.77 -12.65
CA ILE A 122 -9.77 9.36 -11.63
C ILE A 122 -9.79 10.90 -11.67
N SER A 123 -9.21 11.51 -12.72
CA SER A 123 -9.16 12.96 -12.90
C SER A 123 -10.54 13.59 -13.06
N ASP A 124 -11.49 12.87 -13.66
CA ASP A 124 -12.90 13.25 -13.82
C ASP A 124 -13.64 13.42 -12.49
N VAL A 125 -13.23 12.70 -11.45
CA VAL A 125 -13.84 12.73 -10.12
C VAL A 125 -13.07 13.57 -9.11
N SER A 126 -12.02 14.30 -9.52
CA SER A 126 -11.11 15.06 -8.64
C SER A 126 -11.81 15.98 -7.63
N LYS A 127 -12.93 16.59 -8.05
CA LYS A 127 -13.73 17.53 -7.23
C LYS A 127 -14.89 16.87 -6.49
N ARG A 128 -15.11 15.57 -6.67
CA ARG A 128 -16.20 14.82 -6.01
C ARG A 128 -15.80 14.40 -4.60
N LEU A 129 -16.78 14.36 -3.69
CA LEU A 129 -16.61 13.77 -2.37
C LEU A 129 -16.38 12.25 -2.49
N ILE A 130 -15.42 11.73 -1.74
CA ILE A 130 -15.05 10.31 -1.78
C ILE A 130 -16.22 9.41 -1.37
N LYS A 131 -17.10 9.84 -0.44
CA LYS A 131 -18.30 9.08 -0.06
C LYS A 131 -19.24 8.80 -1.23
N ASN A 132 -19.29 9.69 -2.23
CA ASN A 132 -20.17 9.61 -3.40
C ASN A 132 -19.56 8.81 -4.56
N LEU A 133 -18.41 8.16 -4.35
CA LEU A 133 -17.75 7.33 -5.34
C LEU A 133 -18.19 5.87 -5.23
N SER A 134 -18.21 5.16 -6.38
CA SER A 134 -18.36 3.71 -6.41
C SER A 134 -17.19 3.01 -5.70
N LYS A 135 -17.36 1.73 -5.34
CA LYS A 135 -16.29 0.92 -4.73
C LYS A 135 -15.03 0.91 -5.60
N GLY A 136 -15.17 0.76 -6.92
CA GLY A 136 -14.06 0.77 -7.86
C GLY A 136 -13.30 2.11 -7.88
N TYR A 137 -14.01 3.24 -7.89
CA TYR A 137 -13.36 4.55 -7.78
C TYR A 137 -12.65 4.74 -6.44
N LYS A 138 -13.25 4.29 -5.33
CA LYS A 138 -12.60 4.32 -4.01
C LYS A 138 -11.31 3.51 -3.99
N GLN A 139 -11.30 2.32 -4.61
CA GLN A 139 -10.12 1.50 -4.75
C GLN A 139 -9.02 2.21 -5.55
N ARG A 140 -9.37 2.86 -6.67
CA ARG A 140 -8.43 3.65 -7.47
C ARG A 140 -7.88 4.86 -6.70
N VAL A 141 -8.68 5.54 -5.88
CA VAL A 141 -8.20 6.61 -5.00
C VAL A 141 -7.21 6.07 -3.97
N GLY A 142 -7.48 4.90 -3.37
CA GLY A 142 -6.55 4.22 -2.48
C GLY A 142 -5.25 3.83 -3.19
N PHE A 143 -5.32 3.40 -4.45
CA PHE A 143 -4.14 3.12 -5.25
C PHE A 143 -3.33 4.39 -5.55
N ALA A 144 -4.00 5.50 -5.92
CA ALA A 144 -3.34 6.80 -6.10
C ALA A 144 -2.59 7.24 -4.84
N GLN A 145 -3.20 7.08 -3.67
CA GLN A 145 -2.56 7.31 -2.38
C GLN A 145 -1.28 6.48 -2.22
N ALA A 146 -1.29 5.20 -2.61
CA ALA A 146 -0.12 4.33 -2.50
C ALA A 146 1.04 4.83 -3.37
N LEU A 147 0.77 5.36 -4.56
CA LEU A 147 1.78 5.86 -5.50
C LEU A 147 2.42 7.20 -5.11
N LEU A 148 1.74 8.02 -4.29
CA LEU A 148 2.28 9.32 -3.86
C LEU A 148 3.61 9.15 -3.11
N GLY A 149 4.54 10.04 -3.37
CA GLY A 149 5.90 10.01 -2.81
C GLY A 149 6.85 9.11 -3.59
N ASN A 150 6.45 8.58 -4.75
CA ASN A 150 7.26 7.71 -5.62
C ASN A 150 7.93 6.56 -4.85
N PRO A 151 7.15 5.70 -4.18
CA PRO A 151 7.69 4.62 -3.38
C PRO A 151 8.47 3.63 -4.25
N GLU A 152 9.59 3.12 -3.75
CA GLU A 152 10.38 2.09 -4.42
C GLU A 152 9.77 0.68 -4.27
N ILE A 153 8.91 0.51 -3.28
CA ILE A 153 8.25 -0.75 -2.96
C ILE A 153 6.75 -0.51 -2.89
N LEU A 154 5.99 -1.27 -3.67
CA LEU A 154 4.54 -1.22 -3.66
C LEU A 154 3.99 -2.52 -3.08
N ILE A 155 3.23 -2.39 -2.00
CA ILE A 155 2.56 -3.52 -1.34
C ILE A 155 1.06 -3.38 -1.60
N LEU A 156 0.47 -4.40 -2.20
CA LEU A 156 -0.93 -4.41 -2.61
C LEU A 156 -1.62 -5.63 -2.00
N ASP A 157 -2.59 -5.38 -1.12
CA ASP A 157 -3.42 -6.43 -0.53
C ASP A 157 -4.74 -6.47 -1.28
N GLU A 158 -4.96 -7.53 -2.05
CA GLU A 158 -6.13 -7.77 -2.89
C GLU A 158 -6.54 -6.55 -3.78
N PRO A 159 -5.64 -6.01 -4.59
CA PRO A 159 -5.84 -4.73 -5.30
C PRO A 159 -6.99 -4.73 -6.31
N THR A 160 -7.51 -5.91 -6.65
CA THR A 160 -8.57 -6.08 -7.66
C THR A 160 -9.94 -6.31 -7.07
N VAL A 161 -10.08 -6.38 -5.74
CA VAL A 161 -11.37 -6.59 -5.08
C VAL A 161 -12.34 -5.45 -5.38
N GLY A 162 -13.51 -5.81 -5.93
CA GLY A 162 -14.57 -4.86 -6.27
C GLY A 162 -14.34 -4.05 -7.55
N LEU A 163 -13.38 -4.44 -8.36
CA LEU A 163 -13.17 -3.93 -9.72
C LEU A 163 -13.88 -4.83 -10.74
N ASP A 164 -14.38 -4.22 -11.82
CA ASP A 164 -14.86 -4.96 -12.97
C ASP A 164 -13.69 -5.51 -13.83
N PRO A 165 -13.96 -6.47 -14.77
CA PRO A 165 -12.90 -7.08 -15.57
C PRO A 165 -12.02 -6.09 -16.33
N ASN A 166 -12.58 -4.99 -16.85
CA ASN A 166 -11.81 -3.98 -17.58
C ASN A 166 -10.88 -3.20 -16.63
N GLN A 167 -11.39 -2.87 -15.45
CA GLN A 167 -10.62 -2.20 -14.40
C GLN A 167 -9.47 -3.08 -13.89
N ILE A 168 -9.68 -4.39 -13.78
CA ILE A 168 -8.62 -5.34 -13.41
C ILE A 168 -7.49 -5.33 -14.44
N LEU A 169 -7.82 -5.30 -15.74
CA LEU A 169 -6.83 -5.19 -16.80
C LEU A 169 -6.02 -3.88 -16.74
N GLU A 170 -6.66 -2.78 -16.37
CA GLU A 170 -6.00 -1.49 -16.19
C GLU A 170 -5.04 -1.50 -15.00
N VAL A 171 -5.46 -2.05 -13.86
CA VAL A 171 -4.58 -2.21 -12.69
C VAL A 171 -3.37 -3.10 -12.99
N ARG A 172 -3.57 -4.21 -13.73
CA ARG A 172 -2.46 -5.10 -14.15
C ARG A 172 -1.43 -4.41 -15.06
N LYS A 173 -1.84 -3.44 -15.87
CA LYS A 173 -0.91 -2.67 -16.71
C LYS A 173 -0.13 -1.62 -15.92
N LEU A 174 -0.59 -1.28 -14.73
CA LEU A 174 0.03 -0.31 -13.83
C LEU A 174 1.12 -0.95 -12.96
N ILE A 175 0.96 -2.23 -12.63
CA ILE A 175 1.93 -3.06 -11.90
C ILE A 175 3.00 -3.58 -12.88
#